data_b3af9f952de0dd8d017939402dd3b1b2
#
_entry.id   b3af9f952de0dd8d017939402dd3b1b2
#
_cell.length_a   1.000
_cell.length_b   1.000
_cell.length_c   1.000
_cell.angle_alpha   90.00
_cell.angle_beta   90.00
_cell.angle_gamma   90.00
#
_symmetry.space_group_name_H-M   'P 1'
#
loop_
_entity.id
_entity.type
_entity.pdbx_description
1 polymer ?
#
loop_
_entity_poly.entity_id
_entity_poly.type
_entity_poly.pdbx_seq_one_letter_code
_entity_poly.pdbx_strand_id
1 'polypeptide(L)'
;MRKFVVIPKFKENIKEITYFEPRVVKIVKGESITWINRDTKVHNLTSGDANSTLPSPFFQTGSMLPGESTTVKIDSNQQSIPYYCTMHPSERGVVGMLPKPEDQMTEDEKARFLNDLNLSISDNANQKILTRLQRQLDPAIIEYLSDPHATLIQSRVMTIVFWDISNFSKLTEIFKDHPELIAVFLNEYLGVAVPIIHEHGGIIDKFIGDGILAYFGFKETDDDGSIGASNAIIAALKIQKAFQFFKKNWLDIWSTVTNFDTNIDIKCGINTGSVLVGLMGSQERDQFTVIGTHVNLASRMEGIAEADQIVISQYTKEKVSQKFHMETIQIKEEKIKAFEDITEYYVIIGQN
;
A
#
# COMPACT_ATOMS: atom_id res chain seq x y z
N MET A 1 40.87 -13.06 14.59
CA MET A 1 41.06 -13.60 13.22
C MET A 1 40.30 -12.69 12.23
N ARG A 2 40.87 -12.33 11.08
CA ARG A 2 40.14 -11.52 10.10
C ARG A 2 39.16 -12.43 9.34
N LYS A 3 37.89 -12.06 9.31
CA LYS A 3 36.85 -12.75 8.51
C LYS A 3 36.66 -12.00 7.20
N PHE A 4 36.47 -12.73 6.14
CA PHE A 4 36.30 -12.18 4.79
C PHE A 4 34.94 -12.50 4.24
N VAL A 5 34.37 -11.56 3.51
CA VAL A 5 33.16 -11.73 2.71
C VAL A 5 33.45 -11.28 1.29
N VAL A 6 33.10 -12.09 0.32
CA VAL A 6 33.29 -11.80 -1.09
C VAL A 6 31.96 -11.36 -1.68
N ILE A 7 31.98 -10.28 -2.45
CA ILE A 7 30.89 -9.88 -3.35
C ILE A 7 31.20 -10.58 -4.68
N PRO A 8 30.49 -11.68 -5.03
CA PRO A 8 30.79 -12.42 -6.24
C PRO A 8 30.32 -11.65 -7.47
N LYS A 9 30.73 -12.08 -8.67
CA LYS A 9 30.14 -11.62 -9.93
C LYS A 9 28.71 -12.09 -10.01
N PHE A 10 27.75 -11.15 -9.94
CA PHE A 10 26.35 -11.48 -10.12
C PHE A 10 25.99 -11.54 -11.60
N LYS A 11 25.16 -12.53 -11.98
CA LYS A 11 24.62 -12.66 -13.34
C LYS A 11 23.63 -11.52 -13.60
N GLU A 12 23.69 -10.92 -14.78
CA GLU A 12 22.71 -9.91 -15.18
C GLU A 12 21.31 -10.53 -15.32
N ASN A 13 20.28 -9.75 -14.96
CA ASN A 13 18.84 -10.09 -15.07
C ASN A 13 18.28 -11.18 -14.12
N ILE A 14 18.89 -11.41 -12.95
CA ILE A 14 18.25 -12.24 -11.93
C ILE A 14 17.35 -11.37 -11.06
N LYS A 15 16.02 -11.64 -11.08
CA LYS A 15 15.03 -11.02 -10.17
C LYS A 15 15.03 -11.65 -8.76
N GLU A 16 15.84 -12.67 -8.54
CA GLU A 16 15.96 -13.37 -7.25
C GLU A 16 16.91 -12.65 -6.30
N ILE A 17 16.71 -12.89 -4.99
CA ILE A 17 17.62 -12.39 -3.96
C ILE A 17 18.96 -13.11 -4.13
N THR A 18 20.02 -12.32 -4.26
CA THR A 18 21.40 -12.82 -4.34
C THR A 18 22.10 -12.64 -3.00
N TYR A 19 23.08 -13.49 -2.73
CA TYR A 19 23.79 -13.48 -1.45
C TYR A 19 25.29 -13.31 -1.64
N PHE A 20 25.89 -12.56 -0.69
CA PHE A 20 27.32 -12.48 -0.55
C PHE A 20 27.90 -13.81 -0.06
N GLU A 21 29.18 -14.07 -0.30
CA GLU A 21 29.87 -15.32 0.07
C GLU A 21 30.92 -15.11 1.18
N PRO A 22 30.72 -15.74 2.36
CA PRO A 22 29.57 -16.56 2.74
C PRO A 22 28.31 -15.71 3.00
N ARG A 23 27.12 -16.30 2.82
CA ARG A 23 25.85 -15.64 3.14
C ARG A 23 25.76 -15.20 4.60
N VAL A 24 26.34 -15.98 5.49
CA VAL A 24 26.44 -15.70 6.91
C VAL A 24 27.91 -15.68 7.31
N VAL A 25 28.38 -14.54 7.79
CA VAL A 25 29.70 -14.44 8.39
C VAL A 25 29.59 -14.40 9.91
N LYS A 26 30.32 -15.27 10.60
CA LYS A 26 30.28 -15.41 12.07
C LYS A 26 31.47 -14.70 12.70
N ILE A 27 31.22 -13.81 13.65
CA ILE A 27 32.25 -13.06 14.40
C ILE A 27 31.88 -12.96 15.87
N VAL A 28 32.83 -12.68 16.73
CA VAL A 28 32.60 -12.19 18.11
C VAL A 28 32.59 -10.67 18.11
N LYS A 29 31.94 -10.12 19.13
CA LYS A 29 31.90 -8.66 19.33
C LYS A 29 33.29 -8.03 19.31
N GLY A 30 33.43 -6.98 18.53
CA GLY A 30 34.70 -6.24 18.37
C GLY A 30 35.65 -6.80 17.31
N GLU A 31 35.33 -7.92 16.67
CA GLU A 31 36.08 -8.38 15.49
C GLU A 31 35.75 -7.55 14.25
N SER A 32 36.60 -7.70 13.24
CA SER A 32 36.46 -6.98 11.97
C SER A 32 36.13 -7.93 10.84
N ILE A 33 35.28 -7.45 9.90
CA ILE A 33 34.98 -8.10 8.63
C ILE A 33 35.59 -7.29 7.50
N THR A 34 36.24 -7.97 6.56
CA THR A 34 36.74 -7.38 5.32
C THR A 34 35.82 -7.83 4.17
N TRP A 35 35.11 -6.92 3.54
CA TRP A 35 34.38 -7.15 2.30
C TRP A 35 35.27 -6.89 1.10
N ILE A 36 35.23 -7.76 0.12
CA ILE A 36 36.02 -7.70 -1.12
C ILE A 36 35.07 -7.68 -2.29
N ASN A 37 35.10 -6.61 -3.08
CA ASN A 37 34.29 -6.50 -4.29
C ASN A 37 34.99 -7.23 -5.46
N ARG A 38 34.50 -8.39 -5.84
CA ARG A 38 34.91 -9.13 -7.05
C ARG A 38 33.96 -9.00 -8.22
N ASP A 39 32.86 -8.25 -8.04
CA ASP A 39 31.94 -7.92 -9.13
C ASP A 39 32.52 -6.81 -10.02
N THR A 40 31.91 -6.61 -11.16
CA THR A 40 32.23 -5.55 -12.12
C THR A 40 31.53 -4.22 -11.82
N LYS A 41 30.64 -4.21 -10.83
CA LYS A 41 29.83 -3.06 -10.39
C LYS A 41 30.34 -2.47 -9.07
N VAL A 42 29.95 -1.23 -8.81
CA VAL A 42 30.19 -0.57 -7.51
C VAL A 42 29.20 -1.07 -6.49
N HIS A 43 29.66 -1.36 -5.27
CA HIS A 43 28.83 -1.77 -4.15
C HIS A 43 29.03 -0.86 -2.93
N ASN A 44 27.97 -0.66 -2.17
CA ASN A 44 27.99 0.07 -0.90
C ASN A 44 27.10 -0.69 0.10
N LEU A 45 27.72 -1.36 1.08
CA LEU A 45 27.01 -2.21 2.02
C LEU A 45 26.66 -1.44 3.29
N THR A 46 25.45 -1.64 3.76
CA THR A 46 24.96 -1.07 5.02
C THR A 46 24.23 -2.11 5.84
N SER A 47 24.39 -2.05 7.15
CA SER A 47 23.62 -2.90 8.06
C SER A 47 22.17 -2.44 8.14
N GLY A 48 21.27 -3.39 8.31
CA GLY A 48 19.82 -3.18 8.34
C GLY A 48 19.13 -3.91 7.20
N ASP A 49 17.88 -3.56 7.02
CA ASP A 49 17.04 -4.06 5.93
C ASP A 49 16.79 -2.93 4.92
N ALA A 50 16.85 -3.23 3.64
CA ALA A 50 16.60 -2.29 2.54
C ALA A 50 15.25 -1.54 2.64
N ASN A 51 14.30 -2.07 3.42
CA ASN A 51 12.96 -1.49 3.61
C ASN A 51 12.76 -0.91 5.04
N SER A 52 13.82 -0.82 5.85
CA SER A 52 13.72 -0.36 7.24
C SER A 52 14.21 1.09 7.35
N THR A 53 13.46 1.92 8.05
CA THR A 53 13.80 3.30 8.41
C THR A 53 14.61 3.36 9.72
N LEU A 54 15.59 2.47 9.92
CA LEU A 54 16.45 2.54 11.11
C LEU A 54 17.26 3.85 11.10
N PRO A 55 17.29 4.60 12.21
CA PRO A 55 17.88 5.94 12.26
C PRO A 55 19.39 5.97 12.10
N SER A 56 20.10 4.85 12.29
CA SER A 56 21.55 4.73 12.07
C SER A 56 21.93 3.28 11.80
N PRO A 57 22.71 3.00 10.76
CA PRO A 57 23.25 1.66 10.54
C PRO A 57 24.32 1.33 11.57
N PHE A 58 24.44 0.05 11.98
CA PHE A 58 25.55 -0.43 12.83
C PHE A 58 26.88 -0.35 12.13
N PHE A 59 26.88 -0.47 10.80
CA PHE A 59 28.06 -0.29 9.97
C PHE A 59 27.69 0.10 8.53
N GLN A 60 28.65 0.72 7.86
CA GLN A 60 28.62 1.03 6.43
C GLN A 60 30.03 0.85 5.84
N THR A 61 30.13 0.31 4.63
CA THR A 61 31.42 0.13 3.96
C THR A 61 31.89 1.36 3.18
N GLY A 62 30.96 2.26 2.83
CA GLY A 62 31.19 3.19 1.75
C GLY A 62 31.16 2.51 0.36
N SER A 63 31.36 3.29 -0.70
CA SER A 63 31.41 2.78 -2.06
C SER A 63 32.71 2.00 -2.30
N MET A 64 32.59 0.76 -2.78
CA MET A 64 33.71 -0.11 -3.15
C MET A 64 33.68 -0.32 -4.67
N LEU A 65 34.70 0.15 -5.37
CA LEU A 65 34.90 -0.11 -6.78
C LEU A 65 35.28 -1.59 -7.05
N PRO A 66 35.15 -2.08 -8.29
CA PRO A 66 35.62 -3.41 -8.67
C PRO A 66 37.07 -3.64 -8.25
N GLY A 67 37.32 -4.72 -7.51
CA GLY A 67 38.63 -5.09 -6.97
C GLY A 67 39.00 -4.46 -5.61
N GLU A 68 38.22 -3.50 -5.13
CA GLU A 68 38.48 -2.88 -3.83
C GLU A 68 37.97 -3.72 -2.65
N SER A 69 38.49 -3.42 -1.45
CA SER A 69 38.02 -4.02 -0.21
C SER A 69 37.92 -2.98 0.89
N THR A 70 36.99 -3.17 1.80
CA THR A 70 36.78 -2.33 2.98
C THR A 70 36.69 -3.21 4.23
N THR A 71 37.36 -2.80 5.30
CA THR A 71 37.36 -3.48 6.59
C THR A 71 36.63 -2.63 7.62
N VAL A 72 35.63 -3.22 8.26
CA VAL A 72 34.82 -2.55 9.30
C VAL A 72 34.84 -3.39 10.57
N LYS A 73 35.06 -2.74 11.71
CA LYS A 73 34.93 -3.35 13.04
C LYS A 73 33.47 -3.37 13.44
N ILE A 74 32.97 -4.52 13.89
CA ILE A 74 31.58 -4.69 14.30
C ILE A 74 31.52 -4.75 15.83
N ASP A 75 30.87 -3.77 16.42
CA ASP A 75 30.65 -3.68 17.87
C ASP A 75 29.16 -3.60 18.18
N SER A 76 28.51 -4.75 18.26
CA SER A 76 27.07 -4.87 18.50
C SER A 76 26.78 -5.99 19.49
N ASN A 77 25.67 -5.85 20.24
CA ASN A 77 25.15 -6.88 21.12
C ASN A 77 23.99 -7.67 20.47
N GLN A 78 23.64 -7.37 19.22
CA GLN A 78 22.61 -8.12 18.51
C GLN A 78 23.14 -9.50 18.10
N GLN A 79 22.31 -10.54 18.19
CA GLN A 79 22.68 -11.89 17.81
C GLN A 79 22.86 -12.05 16.30
N SER A 80 22.14 -11.29 15.51
CA SER A 80 22.26 -11.24 14.05
C SER A 80 22.12 -9.81 13.54
N ILE A 81 22.92 -9.44 12.54
CA ILE A 81 22.87 -8.14 11.87
C ILE A 81 22.73 -8.39 10.38
N PRO A 82 21.52 -8.27 9.80
CA PRO A 82 21.35 -8.30 8.36
C PRO A 82 22.02 -7.09 7.72
N TYR A 83 22.48 -7.24 6.48
CA TYR A 83 23.02 -6.14 5.69
C TYR A 83 22.73 -6.35 4.20
N TYR A 84 22.77 -5.28 3.43
CA TYR A 84 22.47 -5.28 2.01
C TYR A 84 23.33 -4.23 1.26
N CYS A 85 23.36 -4.33 -0.07
CA CYS A 85 23.92 -3.28 -0.91
C CYS A 85 22.89 -2.18 -1.15
N THR A 86 23.22 -0.92 -0.86
CA THR A 86 22.32 0.22 -1.08
C THR A 86 22.05 0.48 -2.56
N MET A 87 22.99 0.10 -3.43
CA MET A 87 22.89 0.24 -4.90
C MET A 87 22.15 -0.94 -5.54
N HIS A 88 22.17 -2.12 -4.87
CA HIS A 88 21.56 -3.37 -5.33
C HIS A 88 20.80 -4.03 -4.17
N PRO A 89 19.59 -3.57 -3.79
CA PRO A 89 18.92 -4.00 -2.56
C PRO A 89 18.52 -5.50 -2.50
N SER A 90 18.58 -6.20 -3.63
CA SER A 90 18.41 -7.67 -3.69
C SER A 90 19.63 -8.45 -3.19
N GLU A 91 20.82 -7.82 -3.11
CA GLU A 91 22.05 -8.44 -2.65
C GLU A 91 22.17 -8.30 -1.14
N ARG A 92 22.24 -9.43 -0.44
CA ARG A 92 22.08 -9.50 1.02
C ARG A 92 23.06 -10.45 1.69
N GLY A 93 23.34 -10.18 2.95
CA GLY A 93 24.12 -11.04 3.85
C GLY A 93 23.70 -10.87 5.30
N VAL A 94 24.28 -11.68 6.18
CA VAL A 94 24.03 -11.62 7.62
C VAL A 94 25.35 -11.76 8.37
N VAL A 95 25.55 -10.91 9.39
CA VAL A 95 26.60 -11.07 10.39
C VAL A 95 25.98 -11.76 11.59
N GLY A 96 26.46 -12.97 11.93
CA GLY A 96 26.07 -13.70 13.14
C GLY A 96 27.07 -13.40 14.26
N MET A 97 26.58 -12.91 15.40
CA MET A 97 27.40 -12.54 16.55
C MET A 97 27.54 -13.73 17.50
N LEU A 98 28.72 -14.34 17.53
CA LEU A 98 29.02 -15.43 18.45
C LEU A 98 29.18 -14.92 19.89
N PRO A 99 28.72 -15.67 20.90
CA PRO A 99 28.89 -15.29 22.31
C PRO A 99 30.36 -15.39 22.78
N LYS A 100 31.15 -16.25 22.15
CA LYS A 100 32.59 -16.47 22.38
C LYS A 100 33.25 -16.99 21.10
N PRO A 101 34.61 -17.01 21.00
CA PRO A 101 35.29 -17.57 19.83
C PRO A 101 34.84 -18.99 19.48
N GLU A 102 34.71 -19.29 18.20
CA GLU A 102 34.10 -20.53 17.67
C GLU A 102 34.92 -21.78 18.10
N ASP A 103 36.25 -21.64 18.27
CA ASP A 103 37.16 -22.68 18.77
C ASP A 103 36.96 -22.99 20.27
N GLN A 104 36.32 -22.10 21.03
CA GLN A 104 35.96 -22.26 22.42
C GLN A 104 34.52 -22.73 22.64
N MET A 105 33.78 -22.97 21.56
CA MET A 105 32.39 -23.44 21.60
C MET A 105 32.34 -24.96 21.50
N THR A 106 31.46 -25.58 22.30
CA THR A 106 31.11 -27.00 22.13
C THR A 106 30.28 -27.19 20.88
N GLU A 107 30.18 -28.41 20.35
CA GLU A 107 29.34 -28.71 19.19
C GLU A 107 27.84 -28.40 19.45
N ASP A 108 27.38 -28.64 20.70
CA ASP A 108 26.01 -28.30 21.09
C ASP A 108 25.77 -26.79 21.10
N GLU A 109 26.72 -25.99 21.54
CA GLU A 109 26.62 -24.52 21.51
C GLU A 109 26.64 -23.99 20.09
N LYS A 110 27.46 -24.55 19.20
CA LYS A 110 27.45 -24.20 17.77
C LYS A 110 26.12 -24.55 17.12
N ALA A 111 25.58 -25.74 17.40
CA ALA A 111 24.32 -26.19 16.88
C ALA A 111 23.15 -25.30 17.34
N ARG A 112 23.11 -24.95 18.63
CA ARG A 112 22.11 -24.01 19.17
C ARG A 112 22.21 -22.64 18.52
N PHE A 113 23.42 -22.08 18.43
CA PHE A 113 23.64 -20.78 17.77
C PHE A 113 23.17 -20.77 16.32
N LEU A 114 23.46 -21.83 15.55
CA LEU A 114 23.03 -21.96 14.15
C LEU A 114 21.51 -22.08 14.05
N ASN A 115 20.87 -22.81 14.96
CA ASN A 115 19.43 -22.94 15.00
C ASN A 115 18.75 -21.59 15.33
N ASP A 116 19.23 -20.90 16.36
CA ASP A 116 18.71 -19.58 16.75
C ASP A 116 18.92 -18.55 15.64
N LEU A 117 20.06 -18.58 14.96
CA LEU A 117 20.35 -17.70 13.84
C LEU A 117 19.42 -17.98 12.65
N ASN A 118 19.18 -19.26 12.33
CA ASN A 118 18.25 -19.66 11.27
C ASN A 118 16.81 -19.28 11.61
N LEU A 119 16.37 -19.45 12.86
CA LEU A 119 15.07 -18.99 13.33
C LEU A 119 14.94 -17.47 13.19
N SER A 120 15.93 -16.70 13.62
CA SER A 120 15.91 -15.23 13.50
C SER A 120 15.85 -14.75 12.05
N ILE A 121 16.52 -15.44 11.12
CA ILE A 121 16.48 -15.14 9.69
C ILE A 121 15.09 -15.53 9.11
N SER A 122 14.55 -16.67 9.53
CA SER A 122 13.22 -17.15 9.13
C SER A 122 12.10 -16.23 9.64
N ASP A 123 12.17 -15.81 10.90
CA ASP A 123 11.18 -14.91 11.52
C ASP A 123 11.17 -13.54 10.83
N ASN A 124 12.33 -12.98 10.50
CA ASN A 124 12.42 -11.74 9.74
C ASN A 124 11.82 -11.87 8.33
N ALA A 125 12.01 -13.01 7.65
CA ALA A 125 11.41 -13.25 6.34
C ALA A 125 9.88 -13.40 6.46
N ASN A 126 9.40 -14.15 7.46
CA ASN A 126 7.98 -14.32 7.73
C ASN A 126 7.31 -13.02 8.14
N GLN A 127 7.94 -12.20 8.99
CA GLN A 127 7.43 -10.88 9.35
C GLN A 127 7.31 -9.94 8.14
N LYS A 128 8.27 -10.00 7.20
CA LYS A 128 8.17 -9.22 5.96
C LYS A 128 7.01 -9.66 5.08
N ILE A 129 6.81 -10.96 4.95
CA ILE A 129 5.67 -11.52 4.22
C ILE A 129 4.37 -11.08 4.91
N LEU A 130 4.28 -11.23 6.23
CA LEU A 130 3.12 -10.79 7.01
C LEU A 130 2.86 -9.28 6.86
N THR A 131 3.87 -8.44 6.96
CA THR A 131 3.74 -6.98 6.75
C THR A 131 3.26 -6.65 5.34
N ARG A 132 3.70 -7.39 4.31
CA ARG A 132 3.20 -7.22 2.94
C ARG A 132 1.78 -7.70 2.78
N LEU A 133 1.42 -8.84 3.40
CA LEU A 133 0.05 -9.35 3.41
C LEU A 133 -0.90 -8.43 4.17
N GLN A 134 -0.46 -7.88 5.30
CA GLN A 134 -1.22 -6.89 6.06
C GLN A 134 -1.54 -5.62 5.25
N ARG A 135 -0.65 -5.20 4.34
CA ARG A 135 -0.94 -4.09 3.41
C ARG A 135 -1.98 -4.43 2.33
N GLN A 136 -2.39 -5.69 2.20
CA GLN A 136 -3.47 -6.10 1.31
C GLN A 136 -4.85 -5.91 1.94
N LEU A 137 -4.91 -5.67 3.25
CA LEU A 137 -6.13 -5.41 4.00
C LEU A 137 -6.07 -4.02 4.63
N ASP A 138 -7.22 -3.38 4.73
CA ASP A 138 -7.33 -2.14 5.49
C ASP A 138 -6.99 -2.40 6.99
N PRO A 139 -6.22 -1.52 7.64
CA PRO A 139 -5.85 -1.68 9.05
C PRO A 139 -7.05 -1.88 9.99
N ALA A 140 -8.17 -1.23 9.72
CA ALA A 140 -9.40 -1.38 10.51
C ALA A 140 -9.97 -2.80 10.43
N ILE A 141 -9.81 -3.47 9.30
CA ILE A 141 -10.26 -4.85 9.11
C ILE A 141 -9.34 -5.82 9.85
N ILE A 142 -8.03 -5.56 9.84
CA ILE A 142 -7.07 -6.35 10.61
C ILE A 142 -7.41 -6.28 12.12
N GLU A 143 -7.67 -5.08 12.62
CA GLU A 143 -8.09 -4.85 14.00
C GLU A 143 -9.39 -5.61 14.32
N TYR A 144 -10.40 -5.46 13.46
CA TYR A 144 -11.69 -6.17 13.61
C TYR A 144 -11.53 -7.69 13.63
N LEU A 145 -10.81 -8.27 12.67
CA LEU A 145 -10.61 -9.72 12.56
C LEU A 145 -9.70 -10.28 13.68
N SER A 146 -8.99 -9.43 14.40
CA SER A 146 -8.17 -9.82 15.55
C SER A 146 -9.02 -10.04 16.82
N ASP A 147 -10.27 -9.58 16.83
CA ASP A 147 -11.22 -9.87 17.91
C ASP A 147 -11.78 -11.30 17.76
N PRO A 148 -11.59 -12.21 18.76
CA PRO A 148 -12.13 -13.57 18.71
C PRO A 148 -13.67 -13.63 18.61
N HIS A 149 -14.37 -12.54 18.93
CA HIS A 149 -15.82 -12.43 18.86
C HIS A 149 -16.31 -11.72 17.60
N ALA A 150 -15.42 -11.37 16.67
CA ALA A 150 -15.79 -10.72 15.43
C ALA A 150 -16.76 -11.58 14.60
N THR A 151 -17.86 -10.97 14.18
CA THR A 151 -18.83 -11.63 13.31
C THR A 151 -18.30 -11.63 11.87
N LEU A 152 -18.08 -12.81 11.30
CA LEU A 152 -17.47 -12.94 9.98
C LEU A 152 -18.32 -12.34 8.85
N ILE A 153 -19.65 -12.34 8.99
CA ILE A 153 -20.60 -11.74 8.03
C ILE A 153 -21.74 -11.08 8.79
N GLN A 154 -22.04 -9.84 8.50
CA GLN A 154 -23.12 -9.09 9.15
C GLN A 154 -23.83 -8.16 8.17
N SER A 155 -25.11 -7.85 8.46
CA SER A 155 -25.86 -6.81 7.76
C SER A 155 -25.73 -5.49 8.52
N ARG A 156 -25.33 -4.42 7.83
CA ARG A 156 -25.20 -3.07 8.39
C ARG A 156 -25.66 -2.00 7.43
N VAL A 157 -26.17 -0.89 7.97
CA VAL A 157 -26.38 0.33 7.18
C VAL A 157 -25.03 1.04 7.03
N MET A 158 -24.57 1.18 5.80
CA MET A 158 -23.26 1.77 5.50
C MET A 158 -23.35 2.67 4.28
N THR A 159 -22.39 3.56 4.14
CA THR A 159 -22.25 4.42 2.98
C THR A 159 -21.14 3.91 2.09
N ILE A 160 -21.48 3.56 0.87
CA ILE A 160 -20.58 3.00 -0.14
C ILE A 160 -20.18 4.12 -1.10
N VAL A 161 -18.91 4.20 -1.41
CA VAL A 161 -18.34 5.22 -2.28
C VAL A 161 -17.48 4.59 -3.35
N PHE A 162 -17.72 4.98 -4.60
CA PHE A 162 -16.85 4.73 -5.73
C PHE A 162 -16.24 6.05 -6.19
N TRP A 163 -14.93 6.07 -6.35
CA TRP A 163 -14.18 7.11 -7.08
C TRP A 163 -13.60 6.52 -8.33
N ASP A 164 -13.52 7.32 -9.38
CA ASP A 164 -12.92 6.94 -10.65
C ASP A 164 -12.30 8.18 -11.32
N ILE A 165 -11.29 7.98 -12.17
CA ILE A 165 -10.65 9.08 -12.89
C ILE A 165 -11.23 9.16 -14.30
N SER A 166 -11.90 10.27 -14.60
CA SER A 166 -12.48 10.48 -15.94
C SER A 166 -11.40 10.45 -17.02
N ASN A 167 -11.70 9.82 -18.16
CA ASN A 167 -10.77 9.67 -19.29
C ASN A 167 -9.48 8.91 -19.00
N PHE A 168 -9.40 8.12 -17.92
CA PHE A 168 -8.19 7.35 -17.59
C PHE A 168 -7.81 6.36 -18.70
N SER A 169 -8.76 5.68 -19.34
CA SER A 169 -8.47 4.81 -20.48
C SER A 169 -7.80 5.55 -21.64
N LYS A 170 -8.19 6.82 -21.90
CA LYS A 170 -7.53 7.64 -22.90
C LYS A 170 -6.13 8.04 -22.46
N LEU A 171 -5.95 8.34 -21.17
CA LEU A 171 -4.64 8.61 -20.59
C LEU A 171 -3.68 7.42 -20.78
N THR A 172 -4.13 6.20 -20.46
CA THR A 172 -3.30 5.00 -20.64
C THR A 172 -2.95 4.72 -22.10
N GLU A 173 -3.84 5.00 -23.03
CA GLU A 173 -3.54 4.86 -24.46
C GLU A 173 -2.50 5.90 -24.94
N ILE A 174 -2.59 7.15 -24.47
CA ILE A 174 -1.61 8.19 -24.79
C ILE A 174 -0.21 7.82 -24.28
N PHE A 175 -0.13 7.25 -23.09
CA PHE A 175 1.14 6.87 -22.44
C PHE A 175 1.47 5.37 -22.55
N LYS A 176 0.94 4.66 -23.55
CA LYS A 176 1.18 3.22 -23.73
C LYS A 176 2.64 2.84 -23.87
N ASP A 177 3.48 3.73 -24.40
CA ASP A 177 4.93 3.56 -24.54
C ASP A 177 5.70 3.97 -23.26
N HIS A 178 5.01 4.52 -22.24
CA HIS A 178 5.53 4.99 -20.96
C HIS A 178 4.64 4.54 -19.79
N PRO A 179 4.34 3.22 -19.63
CA PRO A 179 3.43 2.73 -18.62
C PRO A 179 3.90 3.00 -17.17
N GLU A 180 5.21 3.21 -16.97
CA GLU A 180 5.79 3.60 -15.69
C GLU A 180 5.26 4.95 -15.19
N LEU A 181 4.98 5.91 -16.08
CA LEU A 181 4.40 7.22 -15.71
C LEU A 181 2.97 7.05 -15.15
N ILE A 182 2.20 6.16 -15.76
CA ILE A 182 0.84 5.84 -15.28
C ILE A 182 0.90 5.17 -13.90
N ALA A 183 1.85 4.25 -13.69
CA ALA A 183 2.02 3.58 -12.39
C ALA A 183 2.44 4.57 -11.30
N VAL A 184 3.35 5.50 -11.58
CA VAL A 184 3.76 6.56 -10.64
C VAL A 184 2.59 7.49 -10.33
N PHE A 185 1.87 7.96 -11.37
CA PHE A 185 0.68 8.80 -11.21
C PHE A 185 -0.36 8.15 -10.30
N LEU A 186 -0.72 6.87 -10.56
CA LEU A 186 -1.68 6.16 -9.72
C LEU A 186 -1.20 6.01 -8.27
N ASN A 187 0.06 5.64 -8.06
CA ASN A 187 0.59 5.49 -6.71
C ASN A 187 0.58 6.81 -5.93
N GLU A 188 0.89 7.93 -6.58
CA GLU A 188 0.83 9.25 -5.96
C GLU A 188 -0.62 9.68 -5.68
N TYR A 189 -1.54 9.44 -6.63
CA TYR A 189 -2.97 9.68 -6.43
C TYR A 189 -3.51 8.90 -5.23
N LEU A 190 -3.25 7.59 -5.17
CA LEU A 190 -3.66 6.75 -4.05
C LEU A 190 -2.99 7.20 -2.74
N GLY A 191 -1.74 7.65 -2.81
CA GLY A 191 -1.01 8.24 -1.67
C GLY A 191 -1.67 9.50 -1.10
N VAL A 192 -2.44 10.23 -1.90
CA VAL A 192 -3.25 11.40 -1.47
C VAL A 192 -4.65 10.97 -1.01
N ALA A 193 -5.33 10.11 -1.76
CA ALA A 193 -6.73 9.77 -1.51
C ALA A 193 -6.91 8.87 -0.27
N VAL A 194 -6.08 7.83 -0.11
CA VAL A 194 -6.21 6.85 0.98
C VAL A 194 -6.12 7.49 2.38
N PRO A 195 -5.14 8.35 2.69
CA PRO A 195 -5.10 9.03 3.98
C PRO A 195 -6.35 9.87 4.26
N ILE A 196 -6.92 10.55 3.26
CA ILE A 196 -8.14 11.35 3.41
C ILE A 196 -9.33 10.45 3.75
N ILE A 197 -9.47 9.29 3.08
CA ILE A 197 -10.52 8.31 3.36
C ILE A 197 -10.42 7.82 4.82
N HIS A 198 -9.22 7.42 5.25
CA HIS A 198 -8.98 6.93 6.61
C HIS A 198 -9.21 8.01 7.70
N GLU A 199 -8.79 9.26 7.44
CA GLU A 199 -9.02 10.40 8.36
C GLU A 199 -10.50 10.60 8.66
N HIS A 200 -11.38 10.25 7.70
CA HIS A 200 -12.84 10.38 7.84
C HIS A 200 -13.54 9.06 8.19
N GLY A 201 -12.81 8.07 8.72
CA GLY A 201 -13.38 6.78 9.15
C GLY A 201 -13.76 5.84 8.02
N GLY A 202 -13.37 6.13 6.79
CA GLY A 202 -13.57 5.24 5.65
C GLY A 202 -12.62 4.05 5.67
N ILE A 203 -13.08 2.94 5.13
CA ILE A 203 -12.33 1.68 4.98
C ILE A 203 -12.22 1.39 3.48
N ILE A 204 -11.00 1.12 3.02
CA ILE A 204 -10.76 0.73 1.63
C ILE A 204 -11.15 -0.73 1.43
N ASP A 205 -12.10 -0.99 0.54
CA ASP A 205 -12.45 -2.35 0.12
C ASP A 205 -11.41 -2.88 -0.88
N LYS A 206 -11.26 -2.16 -1.99
CA LYS A 206 -10.31 -2.51 -3.05
C LYS A 206 -10.06 -1.34 -4.02
N PHE A 207 -8.99 -1.49 -4.78
CA PHE A 207 -8.74 -0.68 -5.97
C PHE A 207 -9.23 -1.44 -7.21
N ILE A 208 -9.91 -0.75 -8.12
CA ILE A 208 -10.49 -1.30 -9.35
C ILE A 208 -9.95 -0.48 -10.52
N GLY A 209 -8.81 -0.91 -11.08
CA GLY A 209 -8.09 -0.08 -12.05
C GLY A 209 -7.57 1.22 -11.40
N ASP A 210 -8.06 2.34 -11.90
CA ASP A 210 -7.83 3.69 -11.32
C ASP A 210 -8.86 4.08 -10.24
N GLY A 211 -9.90 3.27 -10.09
CA GLY A 211 -10.99 3.52 -9.15
C GLY A 211 -10.71 3.00 -7.74
N ILE A 212 -11.37 3.63 -6.78
CA ILE A 212 -11.35 3.25 -5.36
C ILE A 212 -12.77 2.88 -4.93
N LEU A 213 -12.94 1.69 -4.38
CA LEU A 213 -14.13 1.32 -3.62
C LEU A 213 -13.82 1.41 -2.13
N ALA A 214 -14.58 2.23 -1.43
CA ALA A 214 -14.50 2.33 0.03
C ALA A 214 -15.90 2.40 0.65
N TYR A 215 -15.97 2.17 1.96
CA TYR A 215 -17.21 2.28 2.71
C TYR A 215 -16.99 2.97 4.06
N PHE A 216 -18.04 3.63 4.54
CA PHE A 216 -18.07 4.41 5.78
C PHE A 216 -19.23 3.90 6.66
N GLY A 217 -19.12 4.09 7.98
CA GLY A 217 -20.12 3.63 8.94
C GLY A 217 -19.82 2.25 9.53
N PHE A 218 -18.61 1.68 9.31
CA PHE A 218 -18.23 0.39 9.88
C PHE A 218 -17.85 0.47 11.36
N LYS A 219 -17.16 1.55 11.76
CA LYS A 219 -16.70 1.79 13.15
C LYS A 219 -17.73 2.55 13.98
N GLU A 220 -18.60 3.27 13.32
CA GLU A 220 -19.63 4.09 13.96
C GLU A 220 -20.73 3.22 14.55
N THR A 221 -21.36 3.73 15.59
CA THR A 221 -22.45 3.06 16.30
C THR A 221 -23.82 3.62 15.94
N ASP A 222 -23.91 4.53 14.95
CA ASP A 222 -25.16 5.04 14.45
C ASP A 222 -25.87 4.00 13.57
N ASP A 223 -27.01 3.57 13.98
CA ASP A 223 -27.78 2.54 13.28
C ASP A 223 -28.43 3.09 11.98
N ASP A 224 -28.48 4.41 11.80
CA ASP A 224 -29.14 5.06 10.66
C ASP A 224 -28.20 5.43 9.51
N GLY A 225 -26.88 5.35 9.69
CA GLY A 225 -25.84 5.63 8.69
C GLY A 225 -25.59 7.12 8.40
N SER A 226 -26.10 8.05 9.20
CA SER A 226 -25.97 9.50 8.96
C SER A 226 -24.56 10.02 9.16
N ILE A 227 -23.80 9.45 10.11
CA ILE A 227 -22.40 9.79 10.36
C ILE A 227 -21.55 9.33 9.20
N GLY A 228 -21.70 8.05 8.80
CA GLY A 228 -21.00 7.47 7.66
C GLY A 228 -21.25 8.26 6.36
N ALA A 229 -22.50 8.64 6.09
CA ALA A 229 -22.88 9.44 4.92
C ALA A 229 -22.22 10.83 4.94
N SER A 230 -22.21 11.51 6.09
CA SER A 230 -21.59 12.83 6.23
C SER A 230 -20.07 12.76 6.01
N ASN A 231 -19.42 11.79 6.63
CA ASN A 231 -17.97 11.56 6.53
C ASN A 231 -17.55 11.21 5.10
N ALA A 232 -18.35 10.38 4.41
CA ALA A 232 -18.11 10.02 3.02
C ALA A 232 -18.12 11.25 2.08
N ILE A 233 -19.10 12.14 2.24
CA ILE A 233 -19.19 13.37 1.42
C ILE A 233 -18.03 14.31 1.75
N ILE A 234 -17.67 14.48 3.03
CA ILE A 234 -16.53 15.32 3.42
C ILE A 234 -15.23 14.79 2.83
N ALA A 235 -15.01 13.46 2.89
CA ALA A 235 -13.86 12.82 2.27
C ALA A 235 -13.84 13.06 0.76
N ALA A 236 -15.00 12.90 0.08
CA ALA A 236 -15.12 13.12 -1.36
C ALA A 236 -14.77 14.55 -1.76
N LEU A 237 -15.29 15.56 -1.05
CA LEU A 237 -14.96 16.98 -1.28
C LEU A 237 -13.48 17.29 -1.06
N LYS A 238 -12.86 16.70 -0.03
CA LYS A 238 -11.42 16.86 0.22
C LYS A 238 -10.57 16.21 -0.87
N ILE A 239 -10.92 15.01 -1.30
CA ILE A 239 -10.21 14.30 -2.39
C ILE A 239 -10.37 15.09 -3.70
N GLN A 240 -11.55 15.55 -4.04
CA GLN A 240 -11.81 16.37 -5.22
C GLN A 240 -10.90 17.61 -5.23
N LYS A 241 -10.87 18.34 -4.11
CA LYS A 241 -10.00 19.53 -3.96
C LYS A 241 -8.51 19.16 -4.07
N ALA A 242 -8.07 18.11 -3.42
CA ALA A 242 -6.69 17.66 -3.45
C ALA A 242 -6.27 17.22 -4.86
N PHE A 243 -7.18 16.56 -5.60
CA PHE A 243 -6.94 16.12 -6.97
C PHE A 243 -6.67 17.29 -7.92
N GLN A 244 -7.30 18.45 -7.75
CA GLN A 244 -7.04 19.62 -8.60
C GLN A 244 -5.60 20.11 -8.48
N PHE A 245 -5.00 20.11 -7.27
CA PHE A 245 -3.58 20.45 -7.09
C PHE A 245 -2.67 19.36 -7.68
N PHE A 246 -2.99 18.11 -7.42
CA PHE A 246 -2.28 16.96 -7.91
C PHE A 246 -2.26 16.91 -9.44
N LYS A 247 -3.42 17.07 -10.07
CA LYS A 247 -3.60 17.12 -11.52
C LYS A 247 -2.72 18.18 -12.18
N LYS A 248 -2.66 19.38 -11.63
CA LYS A 248 -1.87 20.47 -12.19
C LYS A 248 -0.39 20.08 -12.34
N ASN A 249 0.20 19.50 -11.31
CA ASN A 249 1.60 19.07 -11.33
C ASN A 249 1.84 18.01 -12.43
N TRP A 250 0.91 17.06 -12.57
CA TRP A 250 1.03 16.00 -13.56
C TRP A 250 0.81 16.47 -15.00
N LEU A 251 -0.06 17.44 -15.22
CA LEU A 251 -0.22 18.06 -16.55
C LEU A 251 1.09 18.70 -17.00
N ASP A 252 1.82 19.36 -16.10
CA ASP A 252 3.13 19.94 -16.41
C ASP A 252 4.14 18.83 -16.77
N ILE A 253 4.19 17.72 -16.03
CA ILE A 253 5.06 16.58 -16.33
C ILE A 253 4.71 15.97 -17.70
N TRP A 254 3.44 15.67 -17.94
CA TRP A 254 2.98 15.02 -19.16
C TRP A 254 3.23 15.89 -20.41
N SER A 255 3.10 17.21 -20.29
CA SER A 255 3.38 18.13 -21.39
C SER A 255 4.84 18.09 -21.87
N THR A 256 5.77 17.61 -21.02
CA THR A 256 7.17 17.42 -21.41
C THR A 256 7.40 16.17 -22.26
N VAL A 257 6.49 15.19 -22.18
CA VAL A 257 6.62 13.89 -22.86
C VAL A 257 5.80 13.85 -24.15
N THR A 258 4.61 14.43 -24.13
CA THR A 258 3.70 14.43 -25.28
C THR A 258 2.80 15.65 -25.29
N ASN A 259 2.20 15.93 -26.44
CA ASN A 259 1.18 16.97 -26.57
C ASN A 259 -0.12 16.45 -25.92
N PHE A 260 -0.23 16.67 -24.60
CA PHE A 260 -1.34 16.17 -23.81
C PHE A 260 -2.53 17.14 -23.88
N ASP A 261 -3.60 16.72 -24.55
CA ASP A 261 -4.87 17.46 -24.66
C ASP A 261 -6.04 16.58 -24.17
N THR A 262 -5.96 16.15 -22.91
CA THR A 262 -7.07 15.39 -22.32
C THR A 262 -7.32 15.87 -20.91
N ASN A 263 -8.51 16.34 -20.65
CA ASN A 263 -8.90 16.69 -19.29
C ASN A 263 -9.21 15.42 -18.51
N ILE A 264 -8.52 15.24 -17.38
CA ILE A 264 -8.79 14.20 -16.39
C ILE A 264 -9.30 14.88 -15.13
N ASP A 265 -10.34 14.32 -14.53
CA ASP A 265 -10.87 14.76 -13.25
C ASP A 265 -11.38 13.56 -12.48
N ILE A 266 -11.55 13.74 -11.16
CA ILE A 266 -12.13 12.69 -10.35
C ILE A 266 -13.66 12.80 -10.41
N LYS A 267 -14.33 11.67 -10.47
CA LYS A 267 -15.78 11.53 -10.31
C LYS A 267 -16.09 10.60 -9.17
N CYS A 268 -17.20 10.82 -8.50
CA CYS A 268 -17.54 10.11 -7.28
C CYS A 268 -19.02 9.77 -7.23
N GLY A 269 -19.34 8.53 -6.90
CA GLY A 269 -20.70 8.07 -6.63
C GLY A 269 -20.86 7.56 -5.21
N ILE A 270 -21.90 8.04 -4.50
CA ILE A 270 -22.15 7.73 -3.09
C ILE A 270 -23.56 7.22 -2.90
N ASN A 271 -23.70 6.10 -2.20
CA ASN A 271 -25.00 5.58 -1.77
C ASN A 271 -24.96 5.02 -0.36
N THR A 272 -26.00 5.29 0.42
CA THR A 272 -26.15 4.77 1.79
C THR A 272 -27.29 3.76 1.84
N GLY A 273 -27.06 2.62 2.50
CA GLY A 273 -28.11 1.62 2.68
C GLY A 273 -27.60 0.33 3.32
N SER A 274 -28.50 -0.63 3.49
CA SER A 274 -28.18 -1.92 4.10
C SER A 274 -27.35 -2.80 3.14
N VAL A 275 -26.20 -3.25 3.60
CA VAL A 275 -25.29 -4.14 2.88
C VAL A 275 -24.88 -5.32 3.76
N LEU A 276 -24.45 -6.41 3.16
CA LEU A 276 -23.70 -7.45 3.82
C LEU A 276 -22.23 -7.09 3.80
N VAL A 277 -21.56 -7.11 4.95
CA VAL A 277 -20.13 -6.86 5.09
C VAL A 277 -19.48 -8.03 5.82
N GLY A 278 -18.34 -8.49 5.34
CA GLY A 278 -17.60 -9.58 5.97
C GLY A 278 -16.72 -10.38 5.01
N LEU A 279 -16.23 -11.53 5.50
CA LEU A 279 -15.43 -12.46 4.73
C LEU A 279 -16.30 -13.22 3.73
N MET A 280 -15.99 -13.11 2.46
CA MET A 280 -16.72 -13.75 1.36
C MET A 280 -15.75 -14.38 0.39
N GLY A 281 -16.00 -15.62 0.02
CA GLY A 281 -15.13 -16.34 -0.92
C GLY A 281 -15.19 -17.85 -0.79
N SER A 282 -14.06 -18.50 -1.00
CA SER A 282 -13.87 -19.95 -0.93
C SER A 282 -12.84 -20.31 0.16
N GLN A 283 -12.62 -21.62 0.38
CA GLN A 283 -11.57 -22.09 1.29
C GLN A 283 -10.16 -21.73 0.84
N GLU A 284 -9.97 -21.46 -0.48
CA GLU A 284 -8.66 -21.13 -1.05
C GLU A 284 -8.42 -19.62 -1.11
N ARG A 285 -9.50 -18.83 -1.22
CA ARG A 285 -9.42 -17.37 -1.30
C ARG A 285 -10.71 -16.73 -0.81
N ASP A 286 -10.60 -15.93 0.22
CA ASP A 286 -11.64 -15.04 0.69
C ASP A 286 -11.20 -13.57 0.64
N GLN A 287 -12.16 -12.68 0.76
CA GLN A 287 -11.96 -11.26 0.82
C GLN A 287 -12.95 -10.66 1.82
N PHE A 288 -12.47 -9.77 2.66
CA PHE A 288 -13.37 -8.93 3.45
C PHE A 288 -13.91 -7.83 2.56
N THR A 289 -15.22 -7.82 2.32
CA THR A 289 -15.84 -6.93 1.32
C THR A 289 -17.30 -6.65 1.66
N VAL A 290 -17.88 -5.71 0.92
CA VAL A 290 -19.30 -5.36 1.00
C VAL A 290 -20.03 -5.86 -0.25
N ILE A 291 -21.23 -6.43 -0.07
CA ILE A 291 -22.12 -6.83 -1.16
C ILE A 291 -23.57 -6.40 -0.89
N GLY A 292 -24.30 -6.15 -1.95
CA GLY A 292 -25.72 -5.81 -1.91
C GLY A 292 -26.14 -4.85 -3.02
N THR A 293 -27.46 -4.64 -3.13
CA THR A 293 -28.03 -3.73 -4.13
C THR A 293 -27.55 -2.30 -3.94
N HIS A 294 -27.33 -1.89 -2.69
CA HIS A 294 -26.81 -0.55 -2.37
C HIS A 294 -25.36 -0.33 -2.81
N VAL A 295 -24.53 -1.39 -2.89
CA VAL A 295 -23.17 -1.31 -3.48
C VAL A 295 -23.29 -1.05 -4.98
N ASN A 296 -24.18 -1.79 -5.67
CA ASN A 296 -24.41 -1.61 -7.10
C ASN A 296 -24.97 -0.21 -7.42
N LEU A 297 -25.81 0.33 -6.53
CA LEU A 297 -26.35 1.68 -6.72
C LEU A 297 -25.25 2.75 -6.59
N ALA A 298 -24.31 2.61 -5.64
CA ALA A 298 -23.17 3.53 -5.51
C ALA A 298 -22.30 3.54 -6.79
N SER A 299 -22.03 2.36 -7.37
CA SER A 299 -21.32 2.26 -8.65
C SER A 299 -22.09 2.94 -9.81
N ARG A 300 -23.42 2.87 -9.81
CA ARG A 300 -24.23 3.57 -10.83
C ARG A 300 -24.24 5.08 -10.63
N MET A 301 -24.23 5.56 -9.39
CA MET A 301 -24.06 6.99 -9.09
C MET A 301 -22.72 7.50 -9.62
N GLU A 302 -21.65 6.72 -9.46
CA GLU A 302 -20.35 7.04 -10.05
C GLU A 302 -20.42 7.06 -11.59
N GLY A 303 -21.04 6.05 -12.19
CA GLY A 303 -21.17 5.94 -13.65
C GLY A 303 -21.97 7.06 -14.33
N ILE A 304 -22.89 7.74 -13.63
CA ILE A 304 -23.62 8.91 -14.14
C ILE A 304 -22.95 10.24 -13.79
N ALA A 305 -21.99 10.24 -12.87
CA ALA A 305 -21.23 11.43 -12.51
C ALA A 305 -20.40 11.94 -13.71
N GLU A 306 -20.46 13.23 -13.94
CA GLU A 306 -19.56 13.89 -14.88
C GLU A 306 -18.19 14.14 -14.23
N ALA A 307 -17.21 14.53 -15.04
CA ALA A 307 -15.90 14.90 -14.55
C ALA A 307 -16.01 16.01 -13.46
N ASP A 308 -15.30 15.83 -12.35
CA ASP A 308 -15.31 16.73 -11.19
C ASP A 308 -16.67 16.79 -10.44
N GLN A 309 -17.52 15.75 -10.55
CA GLN A 309 -18.77 15.68 -9.82
C GLN A 309 -18.75 14.63 -8.71
N ILE A 310 -19.44 14.97 -7.61
CA ILE A 310 -19.79 14.07 -6.52
C ILE A 310 -21.31 13.86 -6.58
N VAL A 311 -21.73 12.66 -6.98
CA VAL A 311 -23.13 12.29 -7.13
C VAL A 311 -23.57 11.43 -5.97
N ILE A 312 -24.68 11.76 -5.35
CA ILE A 312 -25.28 10.97 -4.28
C ILE A 312 -26.69 10.50 -4.62
N SER A 313 -27.07 9.35 -4.09
CA SER A 313 -28.45 8.85 -4.20
C SER A 313 -29.41 9.58 -3.27
N GLN A 314 -30.72 9.39 -3.50
CA GLN A 314 -31.77 9.86 -2.60
C GLN A 314 -31.58 9.31 -1.17
N TYR A 315 -31.20 8.04 -1.02
CA TYR A 315 -30.95 7.43 0.30
C TYR A 315 -29.85 8.16 1.07
N THR A 316 -28.78 8.55 0.41
CA THR A 316 -27.72 9.35 1.04
C THR A 316 -28.20 10.78 1.35
N LYS A 317 -28.93 11.41 0.44
CA LYS A 317 -29.47 12.76 0.64
C LYS A 317 -30.37 12.84 1.87
N GLU A 318 -31.21 11.85 2.11
CA GLU A 318 -32.09 11.79 3.29
C GLU A 318 -31.32 11.78 4.61
N LYS A 319 -30.07 11.23 4.62
CA LYS A 319 -29.21 11.19 5.80
C LYS A 319 -28.46 12.50 6.07
N VAL A 320 -28.27 13.37 5.06
CA VAL A 320 -27.36 14.52 5.12
C VAL A 320 -27.99 15.85 4.68
N SER A 321 -29.28 15.90 4.35
CA SER A 321 -29.96 17.00 3.64
C SER A 321 -29.75 18.40 4.22
N GLN A 322 -29.46 18.53 5.52
CA GLN A 322 -29.24 19.83 6.19
C GLN A 322 -27.78 20.26 6.25
N LYS A 323 -26.82 19.42 5.82
CA LYS A 323 -25.39 19.65 6.00
C LYS A 323 -24.66 20.10 4.75
N PHE A 324 -25.27 19.89 3.57
CA PHE A 324 -24.60 20.12 2.29
C PHE A 324 -25.50 20.83 1.31
N HIS A 325 -24.92 21.72 0.50
CA HIS A 325 -25.56 22.28 -0.69
C HIS A 325 -25.57 21.27 -1.80
N MET A 326 -26.74 21.06 -2.42
CA MET A 326 -26.94 20.05 -3.45
C MET A 326 -27.79 20.60 -4.59
N GLU A 327 -27.47 20.17 -5.81
CA GLU A 327 -28.30 20.35 -6.99
C GLU A 327 -29.08 19.05 -7.27
N THR A 328 -30.38 19.16 -7.51
CA THR A 328 -31.24 18.01 -7.86
C THR A 328 -31.27 17.84 -9.36
N ILE A 329 -30.93 16.64 -9.84
CA ILE A 329 -30.96 16.29 -11.26
C ILE A 329 -31.98 15.19 -11.49
N GLN A 330 -32.91 15.42 -12.40
CA GLN A 330 -33.88 14.41 -12.82
C GLN A 330 -33.23 13.40 -13.76
N ILE A 331 -33.45 12.11 -13.48
CA ILE A 331 -32.96 11.02 -14.31
C ILE A 331 -33.82 10.89 -15.56
N LYS A 332 -33.22 11.00 -16.74
CA LYS A 332 -33.84 10.64 -17.99
C LYS A 332 -33.89 9.11 -18.09
N GLU A 333 -35.03 8.54 -18.43
CA GLU A 333 -35.45 7.10 -18.32
C GLU A 333 -34.44 6.02 -18.78
N GLU A 334 -33.35 6.36 -19.48
CA GLU A 334 -32.46 5.37 -20.08
C GLU A 334 -31.18 5.07 -19.25
N LYS A 335 -30.90 5.80 -18.16
CA LYS A 335 -29.57 5.76 -17.52
C LYS A 335 -29.39 4.79 -16.35
N ILE A 336 -30.44 4.35 -15.68
CA ILE A 336 -30.33 3.47 -14.50
C ILE A 336 -31.18 2.20 -14.65
N LYS A 337 -30.67 1.21 -15.37
CA LYS A 337 -31.29 -0.13 -15.42
C LYS A 337 -31.30 -0.78 -14.04
N ALA A 338 -32.38 -1.41 -13.63
CA ALA A 338 -32.60 -2.15 -12.39
C ALA A 338 -32.86 -1.32 -11.11
N PHE A 339 -33.13 -0.01 -11.22
CA PHE A 339 -33.61 0.81 -10.09
C PHE A 339 -34.72 1.72 -10.62
N GLU A 340 -35.84 1.11 -11.01
CA GLU A 340 -37.00 1.80 -11.64
C GLU A 340 -37.64 2.84 -10.72
N ASP A 341 -37.42 2.72 -9.40
CA ASP A 341 -37.96 3.65 -8.40
C ASP A 341 -37.13 4.92 -8.21
N ILE A 342 -35.93 5.00 -8.81
CA ILE A 342 -35.04 6.15 -8.66
C ILE A 342 -35.24 7.11 -9.82
N THR A 343 -35.89 8.22 -9.55
CA THR A 343 -36.23 9.25 -10.53
C THR A 343 -35.28 10.43 -10.53
N GLU A 344 -34.46 10.58 -9.48
CA GLU A 344 -33.56 11.72 -9.30
C GLU A 344 -32.27 11.33 -8.57
N TYR A 345 -31.21 12.10 -8.78
CA TYR A 345 -29.98 12.06 -8.04
C TYR A 345 -29.53 13.48 -7.68
N TYR A 346 -28.54 13.59 -6.81
CA TYR A 346 -28.10 14.87 -6.28
C TYR A 346 -26.61 15.06 -6.51
N VAL A 347 -26.23 16.24 -6.98
CA VAL A 347 -24.82 16.65 -7.12
C VAL A 347 -24.45 17.52 -5.93
N ILE A 348 -23.37 17.17 -5.23
CA ILE A 348 -22.85 17.95 -4.11
C ILE A 348 -22.11 19.16 -4.66
N ILE A 349 -22.52 20.35 -4.22
CA ILE A 349 -21.90 21.63 -4.59
C ILE A 349 -20.93 22.10 -3.49
N GLY A 350 -21.21 21.78 -2.24
CA GLY A 350 -20.36 22.16 -1.11
C GLY A 350 -21.00 21.85 0.24
N GLN A 351 -20.28 22.25 1.30
CA GLN A 351 -20.76 22.15 2.67
C GLN A 351 -21.39 23.48 3.09
N ASN A 352 -22.51 23.43 3.86
CA ASN A 352 -23.20 24.59 4.41
C ASN A 352 -22.38 25.31 5.48
#